data_974670b2ebbdcc94290602519ecb581c
#
_entry.id   974670b2ebbdcc94290602519ecb581c
#
_cell.length_a   1.000
_cell.length_b   1.000
_cell.length_c   1.000
_cell.angle_alpha   90.00
_cell.angle_beta   90.00
_cell.angle_gamma   90.00
#
_symmetry.space_group_name_H-M   'P 1'
#
loop_
_entity.id
_entity.type
_entity.pdbx_description
1 polymer ?
#
loop_
_entity_poly.entity_id
_entity_poly.type
_entity_poly.pdbx_seq_one_letter_code
_entity_poly.pdbx_strand_id
1 'polypeptide(L)'
;MSKIIRGSCLCGGVRFEVDPPFIQASHCHCERCRKHSGTAVCTQARVLREQFRLLQGEELIKVYGKGEGAVKAFCSNCGSSLFGGDWPDGPQVSIRMGAFDDDPGIRPQFHTFVSDRAPWDAITDNLPQYPERKNS
;
A
#
# COMPACT_ATOMS: atom_id res chain seq x y z
N MET A 1 20.73 3.40 -13.88
CA MET A 1 19.71 4.40 -14.10
C MET A 1 18.37 3.88 -13.56
N SER A 2 17.75 4.66 -12.69
CA SER A 2 16.48 4.26 -12.11
C SER A 2 15.35 4.43 -13.11
N LYS A 3 14.49 3.43 -13.20
CA LYS A 3 13.33 3.47 -14.07
C LYS A 3 12.13 3.96 -13.23
N ILE A 4 11.40 4.95 -13.77
CA ILE A 4 10.15 5.41 -13.14
C ILE A 4 9.15 4.27 -13.13
N ILE A 5 8.48 4.07 -11.99
CA ILE A 5 7.46 3.04 -11.79
C ILE A 5 6.10 3.71 -11.84
N ARG A 6 5.23 3.26 -12.74
CA ARG A 6 3.91 3.85 -12.93
C ARG A 6 2.84 3.01 -12.25
N GLY A 7 1.77 3.68 -11.83
CA GLY A 7 0.62 3.02 -11.26
C GLY A 7 -0.68 3.76 -11.56
N SER A 8 -1.80 3.07 -11.37
CA SER A 8 -3.12 3.62 -11.64
C SER A 8 -4.20 2.80 -10.94
N CYS A 9 -5.38 3.39 -10.80
CA CYS A 9 -6.54 2.66 -10.30
C CYS A 9 -7.20 1.87 -11.45
N LEU A 10 -8.16 1.03 -11.10
CA LEU A 10 -8.82 0.16 -12.08
C LEU A 10 -9.46 0.94 -13.22
N CYS A 11 -10.12 2.06 -12.94
CA CYS A 11 -10.75 2.85 -13.99
C CYS A 11 -9.77 3.75 -14.75
N GLY A 12 -8.53 3.86 -14.27
CA GLY A 12 -7.52 4.69 -14.89
C GLY A 12 -7.63 6.17 -14.57
N GLY A 13 -8.61 6.56 -13.76
CA GLY A 13 -8.81 7.97 -13.41
C GLY A 13 -7.74 8.53 -12.49
N VAL A 14 -7.18 7.69 -11.62
CA VAL A 14 -6.07 8.07 -10.75
C VAL A 14 -4.79 7.50 -11.35
N ARG A 15 -3.78 8.35 -11.55
CA ARG A 15 -2.50 7.92 -12.10
C ARG A 15 -1.37 8.54 -11.29
N PHE A 16 -0.33 7.75 -11.05
CA PHE A 16 0.83 8.22 -10.30
C PHE A 16 2.11 7.59 -10.83
N GLU A 17 3.23 8.15 -10.42
CA GLU A 17 4.52 7.58 -10.71
C GLU A 17 5.46 7.73 -9.53
N VAL A 18 6.44 6.85 -9.45
CA VAL A 18 7.34 6.74 -8.31
C VAL A 18 8.76 6.56 -8.80
N ASP A 19 9.69 7.23 -8.14
CA ASP A 19 11.11 7.01 -8.37
C ASP A 19 11.64 6.00 -7.34
N PRO A 20 12.21 4.87 -7.78
CA PRO A 20 12.88 3.98 -6.83
C PRO A 20 14.15 4.65 -6.28
N PRO A 21 14.76 4.15 -5.21
CA PRO A 21 14.46 2.87 -4.57
C PRO A 21 13.32 2.97 -3.56
N PHE A 22 12.70 1.83 -3.26
CA PHE A 22 11.69 1.74 -2.22
C PHE A 22 12.33 1.56 -0.85
N ILE A 23 11.67 2.05 0.17
CA ILE A 23 12.13 1.89 1.56
C ILE A 23 11.90 0.46 2.02
N GLN A 24 10.70 -0.07 1.75
CA GLN A 24 10.33 -1.43 2.12
C GLN A 24 9.04 -1.83 1.45
N ALA A 25 8.76 -3.13 1.45
CA ALA A 25 7.47 -3.67 1.03
C ALA A 25 7.08 -4.78 2.00
N SER A 26 5.79 -4.92 2.29
CA SER A 26 5.33 -5.88 3.28
C SER A 26 3.88 -6.29 3.05
N HIS A 27 3.53 -7.41 3.70
CA HIS A 27 2.15 -7.90 3.78
C HIS A 27 1.60 -7.55 5.16
N CYS A 28 0.48 -6.85 5.21
CA CYS A 28 -0.17 -6.50 6.47
C CYS A 28 -1.44 -7.31 6.63
N HIS A 29 -1.55 -8.04 7.75
CA HIS A 29 -2.68 -8.93 8.04
C HIS A 29 -3.73 -8.31 8.95
N CYS A 30 -3.59 -7.04 9.34
CA CYS A 30 -4.53 -6.43 10.28
C CYS A 30 -5.94 -6.41 9.71
N GLU A 31 -6.93 -6.46 10.61
CA GLU A 31 -8.33 -6.52 10.21
C GLU A 31 -8.72 -5.37 9.28
N ARG A 32 -8.25 -4.16 9.58
CA ARG A 32 -8.55 -2.99 8.75
C ARG A 32 -7.99 -3.13 7.34
N CYS A 33 -6.79 -3.66 7.23
CA CYS A 33 -6.16 -3.89 5.92
C CYS A 33 -6.90 -4.97 5.14
N ARG A 34 -7.29 -6.05 5.80
CA ARG A 34 -8.06 -7.11 5.14
C ARG A 34 -9.39 -6.59 4.62
N LYS A 35 -10.11 -5.86 5.46
CA LYS A 35 -11.44 -5.39 5.07
C LYS A 35 -11.37 -4.35 3.97
N HIS A 36 -10.40 -3.48 4.01
CA HIS A 36 -10.28 -2.45 2.97
C HIS A 36 -9.78 -3.03 1.63
N SER A 37 -8.84 -3.97 1.67
CA SER A 37 -8.31 -4.57 0.45
C SER A 37 -9.22 -5.64 -0.14
N GLY A 38 -10.06 -6.26 0.70
CA GLY A 38 -10.91 -7.36 0.28
C GLY A 38 -10.17 -8.68 0.12
N THR A 39 -8.98 -8.80 0.72
CA THR A 39 -8.15 -10.00 0.61
C THR A 39 -7.59 -10.38 1.97
N ALA A 40 -6.83 -11.48 2.01
CA ALA A 40 -6.19 -11.94 3.24
C ALA A 40 -5.18 -10.93 3.79
N VAL A 41 -4.51 -10.21 2.90
CA VAL A 41 -3.47 -9.25 3.28
C VAL A 41 -3.58 -8.01 2.42
N CYS A 42 -3.06 -6.89 2.94
CA CYS A 42 -2.79 -5.71 2.15
C CYS A 42 -1.29 -5.69 1.89
N THR A 43 -0.89 -5.77 0.63
CA THR A 43 0.51 -5.73 0.24
C THR A 43 0.85 -4.30 -0.17
N GLN A 44 1.87 -3.73 0.47
CA GLN A 44 2.20 -2.32 0.27
C GLN A 44 3.70 -2.12 0.16
N ALA A 45 4.07 -1.04 -0.53
CA ALA A 45 5.45 -0.60 -0.65
C ALA A 45 5.51 0.86 -0.24
N ARG A 46 6.64 1.29 0.32
CA ARG A 46 6.82 2.65 0.81
C ARG A 46 7.95 3.36 0.10
N VAL A 47 7.73 4.64 -0.17
CA VAL A 47 8.76 5.54 -0.69
C VAL A 47 8.72 6.82 0.13
N LEU A 48 9.77 7.62 0.01
CA LEU A 48 9.74 8.98 0.56
C LEU A 48 8.76 9.82 -0.25
N ARG A 49 8.17 10.81 0.40
CA ARG A 49 7.19 11.68 -0.23
C ARG A 49 7.72 12.31 -1.52
N GLU A 50 8.96 12.76 -1.52
CA GLU A 50 9.56 13.41 -2.70
C GLU A 50 9.79 12.47 -3.86
N GLN A 51 9.69 11.15 -3.64
CA GLN A 51 9.81 10.16 -4.71
C GLN A 51 8.48 9.87 -5.40
N PHE A 52 7.38 10.44 -4.91
CA PHE A 52 6.03 10.14 -5.38
C PHE A 52 5.43 11.35 -6.10
N ARG A 53 4.77 11.11 -7.23
CA ARG A 53 4.04 12.15 -7.97
C ARG A 53 2.67 11.66 -8.35
N LEU A 54 1.64 12.39 -7.93
CA LEU A 54 0.27 12.12 -8.34
C LEU A 54 0.05 12.90 -9.65
N LEU A 55 -0.15 12.18 -10.75
CA LEU A 55 -0.23 12.79 -12.06
C LEU A 55 -1.62 13.28 -12.41
N GLN A 56 -2.65 12.57 -11.95
CA GLN A 56 -4.04 12.99 -12.17
C GLN A 56 -4.96 12.25 -11.22
N GLY A 57 -6.16 12.77 -11.05
CA GLY A 57 -7.21 12.09 -10.30
C GLY A 57 -7.27 12.42 -8.82
N GLU A 58 -6.61 13.48 -8.38
CA GLU A 58 -6.65 13.86 -6.97
C GLU A 58 -8.08 14.01 -6.47
N GLU A 59 -8.95 14.57 -7.29
CA GLU A 59 -10.36 14.79 -6.94
C GLU A 59 -11.14 13.48 -6.78
N LEU A 60 -10.64 12.38 -7.32
CA LEU A 60 -11.28 11.07 -7.19
C LEU A 60 -10.86 10.34 -5.91
N ILE A 61 -9.77 10.75 -5.30
CA ILE A 61 -9.24 10.06 -4.13
C ILE A 61 -10.04 10.42 -2.89
N LYS A 62 -10.61 9.39 -2.27
CA LYS A 62 -11.34 9.55 -1.01
C LYS A 62 -10.54 8.86 0.09
N VAL A 63 -10.59 9.44 1.29
CA VAL A 63 -9.83 8.93 2.43
C VAL A 63 -10.78 8.51 3.53
N TYR A 64 -10.59 7.29 4.02
CA TYR A 64 -11.30 6.77 5.18
C TYR A 64 -10.33 6.72 6.37
N GLY A 65 -10.76 7.20 7.51
CA GLY A 65 -9.95 7.21 8.73
C GLY A 65 -9.62 8.63 9.15
N LYS A 66 -9.65 8.89 10.46
CA LYS A 66 -9.41 10.21 11.01
C LYS A 66 -8.61 10.08 12.29
N GLY A 67 -7.32 10.39 12.22
CA GLY A 67 -6.50 10.53 13.41
C GLY A 67 -6.25 9.28 14.24
N GLU A 68 -6.69 8.13 13.80
CA GLU A 68 -6.51 6.88 14.52
C GLU A 68 -5.76 5.89 13.65
N GLY A 69 -4.43 5.97 13.67
CA GLY A 69 -3.60 5.08 12.88
C GLY A 69 -3.66 5.40 11.41
N ALA A 70 -3.27 4.43 10.59
CA ALA A 70 -3.14 4.62 9.16
C ALA A 70 -4.50 4.82 8.48
N VAL A 71 -4.56 5.76 7.56
CA VAL A 71 -5.76 6.00 6.76
C VAL A 71 -5.81 5.04 5.57
N LYS A 72 -6.97 5.00 4.91
CA LYS A 72 -7.19 4.19 3.71
C LYS A 72 -7.66 5.14 2.61
N ALA A 73 -6.85 5.28 1.55
CA ALA A 73 -7.19 6.13 0.43
C ALA A 73 -7.51 5.27 -0.79
N PHE A 74 -8.59 5.62 -1.48
CA PHE A 74 -9.08 4.81 -2.59
C PHE A 74 -9.73 5.69 -3.65
N CYS A 75 -9.88 5.13 -4.86
CA CYS A 75 -10.57 5.84 -5.93
C CYS A 75 -12.06 5.80 -5.70
N SER A 76 -12.72 6.96 -5.62
CA SER A 76 -14.16 7.02 -5.37
C SER A 76 -14.98 6.55 -6.56
N ASN A 77 -14.40 6.50 -7.77
CA ASN A 77 -15.10 6.05 -8.96
C ASN A 77 -15.10 4.54 -9.13
N CYS A 78 -13.94 3.89 -8.93
CA CYS A 78 -13.84 2.44 -9.14
C CYS A 78 -13.59 1.64 -7.86
N GLY A 79 -13.30 2.31 -6.74
CA GLY A 79 -13.09 1.64 -5.46
C GLY A 79 -11.71 1.05 -5.25
N SER A 80 -10.79 1.24 -6.17
CA SER A 80 -9.43 0.68 -6.01
C SER A 80 -8.77 1.19 -4.75
N SER A 81 -8.24 0.28 -3.92
CA SER A 81 -7.42 0.63 -2.77
C SER A 81 -6.07 1.13 -3.29
N LEU A 82 -5.64 2.31 -2.90
CA LEU A 82 -4.47 2.94 -3.50
C LEU A 82 -3.36 3.26 -2.51
N PHE A 83 -3.68 4.01 -1.44
CA PHE A 83 -2.66 4.53 -0.54
C PHE A 83 -3.09 4.36 0.90
N GLY A 84 -2.12 4.46 1.80
CA GLY A 84 -2.40 4.36 3.22
C GLY A 84 -1.40 5.16 4.04
N GLY A 85 -1.19 4.74 5.29
CA GLY A 85 -0.27 5.42 6.18
C GLY A 85 -0.75 6.82 6.53
N ASP A 86 0.11 7.81 6.32
CA ASP A 86 -0.16 9.21 6.65
C ASP A 86 -0.57 10.02 5.41
N TRP A 87 -1.26 9.37 4.49
CA TRP A 87 -1.73 10.05 3.28
C TRP A 87 -2.62 11.24 3.62
N PRO A 88 -2.55 12.40 2.95
CA PRO A 88 -1.68 12.63 1.78
C PRO A 88 -0.34 13.30 2.12
N ASP A 89 -0.15 13.83 3.33
CA ASP A 89 0.94 14.77 3.61
C ASP A 89 2.08 14.21 4.45
N GLY A 90 2.06 12.95 4.80
CA GLY A 90 3.11 12.35 5.61
C GLY A 90 4.46 12.28 4.87
N PRO A 91 5.55 12.05 5.62
CA PRO A 91 6.89 12.00 5.02
C PRO A 91 7.13 10.81 4.11
N GLN A 92 6.31 9.78 4.24
CA GLN A 92 6.38 8.60 3.38
C GLN A 92 5.01 8.36 2.74
N VAL A 93 5.02 7.74 1.57
CA VAL A 93 3.79 7.32 0.89
C VAL A 93 3.74 5.79 0.90
N SER A 94 2.66 5.25 1.43
CA SER A 94 2.40 3.81 1.42
C SER A 94 1.50 3.52 0.22
N ILE A 95 1.98 2.71 -0.72
CA ILE A 95 1.29 2.44 -1.98
C ILE A 95 0.87 0.98 -1.99
N ARG A 96 -0.40 0.73 -2.31
CA ARG A 96 -0.89 -0.65 -2.48
C ARG A 96 -0.24 -1.23 -3.73
N MET A 97 0.50 -2.33 -3.57
CA MET A 97 1.31 -2.86 -4.67
C MET A 97 0.46 -3.31 -5.87
N GLY A 98 -0.79 -3.67 -5.62
CA GLY A 98 -1.70 -4.03 -6.71
C GLY A 98 -2.00 -2.87 -7.67
N ALA A 99 -1.71 -1.63 -7.28
CA ALA A 99 -1.95 -0.48 -8.13
C ALA A 99 -0.79 -0.17 -9.08
N PHE A 100 0.35 -0.85 -8.96
CA PHE A 100 1.45 -0.63 -9.89
C PHE A 100 1.13 -1.23 -11.26
N ASP A 101 1.40 -0.47 -12.29
CA ASP A 101 1.28 -0.94 -13.69
C ASP A 101 2.58 -1.60 -14.15
N ASP A 102 3.70 -1.15 -13.61
CA ASP A 102 5.02 -1.70 -13.91
C ASP A 102 5.48 -2.58 -12.75
N ASP A 103 6.43 -3.46 -13.00
CA ASP A 103 7.08 -4.21 -11.92
C ASP A 103 7.89 -3.22 -11.10
N PRO A 104 7.58 -3.06 -9.79
CA PRO A 104 8.29 -2.08 -8.98
C PRO A 104 9.74 -2.48 -8.64
N GLY A 105 10.14 -3.71 -8.94
CA GLY A 105 11.49 -4.16 -8.65
C GLY A 105 11.72 -4.58 -7.21
N ILE A 106 10.80 -4.27 -6.30
CA ILE A 106 10.87 -4.73 -4.91
C ILE A 106 9.84 -5.83 -4.71
N ARG A 107 10.13 -6.72 -3.76
CA ARG A 107 9.22 -7.80 -3.35
C ARG A 107 8.89 -7.64 -1.88
N PRO A 108 7.72 -8.09 -1.43
CA PRO A 108 7.40 -8.07 0.00
C PRO A 108 8.49 -8.79 0.80
N GLN A 109 8.88 -8.20 1.92
CA GLN A 109 10.03 -8.66 2.69
C GLN A 109 9.64 -9.26 4.03
N PHE A 110 8.43 -8.98 4.52
CA PHE A 110 7.98 -9.48 5.82
C PHE A 110 6.47 -9.34 5.95
N HIS A 111 5.92 -9.96 7.00
CA HIS A 111 4.51 -9.88 7.36
C HIS A 111 4.35 -9.14 8.68
N THR A 112 3.35 -8.27 8.76
CA THR A 112 3.01 -7.58 10.01
C THR A 112 1.58 -7.93 10.43
N PHE A 113 1.30 -7.74 11.73
CA PHE A 113 -0.02 -8.00 12.32
C PHE A 113 -0.50 -9.42 12.07
N VAL A 114 0.44 -10.38 12.15
CA VAL A 114 0.13 -11.79 11.94
C VAL A 114 -0.84 -12.31 13.01
N SER A 115 -0.86 -11.67 14.19
CA SER A 115 -1.83 -12.03 15.24
C SER A 115 -3.28 -11.81 14.78
N ASP A 116 -3.50 -10.94 13.78
CA ASP A 116 -4.83 -10.68 13.22
C ASP A 116 -5.10 -11.48 11.95
N ARG A 117 -4.20 -12.38 11.59
CA ARG A 117 -4.30 -13.14 10.35
C ARG A 117 -5.67 -13.82 10.23
N ALA A 118 -6.23 -13.77 9.02
CA ALA A 118 -7.50 -14.43 8.75
C ALA A 118 -7.38 -15.94 9.01
N PRO A 119 -8.36 -16.54 9.72
CA PRO A 119 -8.26 -17.96 10.07
C PRO A 119 -8.28 -18.90 8.86
N TRP A 120 -8.79 -18.41 7.73
CA TRP A 120 -8.85 -19.21 6.49
C TRP A 120 -7.61 -19.05 5.63
N ASP A 121 -6.63 -18.22 6.02
CA ASP A 121 -5.43 -17.95 5.25
C ASP A 121 -4.22 -18.62 5.87
N ALA A 122 -3.33 -19.14 5.03
CA ALA A 122 -2.08 -19.75 5.47
C ALA A 122 -0.92 -19.00 4.86
N ILE A 123 0.08 -18.65 5.69
CA ILE A 123 1.32 -18.07 5.22
C ILE A 123 2.24 -19.22 4.82
N THR A 124 2.59 -19.28 3.54
CA THR A 124 3.35 -20.41 2.98
C THR A 124 4.77 -20.04 2.56
N ASP A 125 5.17 -18.80 2.75
CA ASP A 125 6.53 -18.37 2.46
C ASP A 125 7.41 -18.40 3.72
N ASN A 126 8.69 -18.07 3.55
CA ASN A 126 9.66 -18.07 4.63
C ASN A 126 10.00 -16.67 5.13
N LEU A 127 9.17 -15.68 4.79
CA LEU A 127 9.44 -14.31 5.21
C LEU A 127 9.25 -14.14 6.71
N PRO A 128 10.00 -13.23 7.34
CA PRO A 128 9.79 -12.92 8.75
C PRO A 128 8.35 -12.53 9.05
N GLN A 129 7.84 -12.97 10.19
CA GLN A 129 6.48 -12.71 10.62
C GLN A 129 6.52 -11.98 11.97
N TYR A 130 5.80 -10.87 12.04
CA TYR A 130 5.70 -10.06 13.25
C TYR A 130 4.25 -10.08 13.73
N PRO A 131 3.99 -10.39 15.03
CA PRO A 131 2.62 -10.47 15.53
C PRO A 131 1.89 -9.13 15.41
N GLU A 132 2.60 -8.03 15.51
CA GLU A 132 2.07 -6.68 15.33
C GLU A 132 2.98 -5.92 14.38
N ARG A 133 3.40 -4.70 14.73
CA ARG A 133 4.32 -3.93 13.89
C ARG A 133 5.69 -4.58 13.88
N LYS A 134 6.42 -4.33 12.80
CA LYS A 134 7.83 -4.69 12.77
C LYS A 134 8.58 -3.76 13.72
N ASN A 135 9.30 -4.36 14.66
CA ASN A 135 10.20 -3.61 15.52
C ASN A 135 11.50 -3.40 14.77
N SER A 136 11.89 -2.16 14.63
CA SER A 136 13.14 -1.82 13.97
C SER A 136 14.27 -1.70 14.97
#